data_7dad65d4c3b91d042e61a3ec32ec6a0a
#
_entry.id   7dad65d4c3b91d042e61a3ec32ec6a0a
#
_cell.length_a   1.000
_cell.length_b   1.000
_cell.length_c   1.000
_cell.angle_alpha   90.00
_cell.angle_beta   90.00
_cell.angle_gamma   90.00
#
_symmetry.space_group_name_H-M   'P 1'
#
loop_
_entity.id
_entity.type
_entity.pdbx_description
1 polymer ?
#
loop_
_entity_poly.entity_id
_entity_poly.type
_entity_poly.pdbx_seq_one_letter_code
_entity_poly.pdbx_strand_id
1 'polypeptide(L)' 'MENHTGITEKFEMFNGLKFRKRHTVHSLKSARNWQKKYEAEGYYTRIEKEKPGYYNVYVRRK' A
#
# COMPACT_ATOMS: atom_id res chain seq x y z
N MET A 1 22.21 14.64 -5.58
CA MET A 1 21.47 14.70 -5.67
C MET A 1 20.70 14.30 -5.82
N GLU A 2 20.00 14.16 -5.64
CA GLU A 2 19.14 13.91 -5.77
C GLU A 2 18.37 14.14 -5.92
N ASN A 3 18.01 14.16 -5.93
CA ASN A 3 17.08 14.47 -6.13
C ASN A 3 16.33 14.07 -6.24
N HIS A 4 15.58 13.94 -6.11
CA HIS A 4 14.63 13.56 -6.33
C HIS A 4 13.65 14.03 -6.61
N THR A 5 13.40 14.01 -6.85
CA THR A 5 12.46 14.55 -7.43
C THR A 5 11.08 14.34 -6.96
N GLY A 6 10.60 14.26 -6.07
CA GLY A 6 9.27 14.26 -5.64
C GLY A 6 8.52 12.97 -5.72
N ILE A 7 9.00 12.08 -6.47
CA ILE A 7 8.34 10.82 -6.53
C ILE A 7 8.79 10.00 -5.35
N THR A 8 7.89 9.74 -4.47
CA THR A 8 8.26 9.03 -3.27
C THR A 8 7.51 7.73 -3.14
N GLU A 9 7.08 7.17 -4.24
CA GLU A 9 6.40 5.90 -4.17
C GLU A 9 7.34 4.85 -3.63
N LYS A 10 6.85 4.08 -2.69
CA LYS A 10 7.61 3.00 -2.12
C LYS A 10 7.05 1.69 -2.61
N PHE A 11 7.94 0.75 -2.85
CA PHE A 11 7.57 -0.58 -3.29
C PHE A 11 8.03 -1.59 -2.27
N GLU A 12 7.27 -2.66 -2.12
CA GLU A 12 7.63 -3.76 -1.27
C GLU A 12 7.44 -5.04 -2.03
N MET A 13 8.29 -6.01 -1.74
CA MET A 13 8.18 -7.32 -2.37
C MET A 13 7.48 -8.27 -1.41
N PHE A 14 6.39 -8.87 -1.88
CA PHE A 14 5.67 -9.87 -1.11
C PHE A 14 5.58 -11.12 -1.98
N ASN A 15 6.15 -12.21 -1.51
CA ASN A 15 6.15 -13.46 -2.26
C ASN A 15 6.70 -13.29 -3.66
N GLY A 16 7.75 -12.47 -3.80
CA GLY A 16 8.36 -12.23 -5.09
C GLY A 16 7.60 -11.27 -5.99
N LEU A 17 6.51 -10.68 -5.52
CA LEU A 17 5.71 -9.76 -6.30
C LEU A 17 5.87 -8.35 -5.76
N LYS A 18 5.98 -7.41 -6.67
CA LYS A 18 6.22 -6.02 -6.31
C LYS A 18 4.89 -5.29 -6.12
N PHE A 19 4.69 -4.76 -4.94
CA PHE A 19 3.50 -3.98 -4.61
C PHE A 19 3.89 -2.53 -4.38
N ARG A 20 2.98 -1.63 -4.69
CA ARG A 20 3.18 -0.21 -4.49
C ARG A 20 2.41 0.23 -3.25
N LYS A 21 3.07 0.98 -2.37
CA LYS A 21 2.41 1.51 -1.19
C LYS A 21 1.58 2.72 -1.58
N ARG A 22 0.28 2.67 -1.29
CA ARG A 22 -0.61 3.76 -1.67
C ARG A 22 -1.05 4.62 -0.49
N HIS A 23 -1.24 4.01 0.67
CA HIS A 23 -1.74 4.74 1.82
C HIS A 23 -1.11 4.24 3.09
N THR A 24 -0.98 5.14 4.06
CA THR A 24 -0.69 4.78 5.43
C THR A 24 -1.84 5.34 6.25
N VAL A 25 -2.53 4.48 6.98
CA VAL A 25 -3.69 4.86 7.76
C VAL A 25 -3.49 4.44 9.20
N HIS A 26 -4.38 4.93 10.07
CA HIS A 26 -4.21 4.76 11.51
C HIS A 26 -5.13 3.71 12.11
N SER A 27 -5.90 3.02 11.30
CA SER A 27 -6.74 1.95 11.82
C SER A 27 -6.88 0.85 10.77
N LEU A 28 -7.09 -0.35 11.25
CA LEU A 28 -7.30 -1.48 10.36
C LEU A 28 -8.58 -1.31 9.55
N LYS A 29 -9.58 -0.70 10.17
CA LYS A 29 -10.84 -0.47 9.48
C LYS A 29 -10.64 0.42 8.26
N SER A 30 -9.88 1.50 8.41
CA SER A 30 -9.57 2.38 7.28
C SER A 30 -8.79 1.64 6.21
N ALA A 31 -7.83 0.83 6.62
CA ALA A 31 -7.04 0.06 5.67
C ALA A 31 -7.93 -0.87 4.87
N ARG A 32 -8.87 -1.53 5.53
CA ARG A 32 -9.77 -2.45 4.84
C ARG A 32 -10.71 -1.75 3.89
N ASN A 33 -11.12 -0.52 4.24
CA ASN A 33 -11.96 0.25 3.32
C ASN A 33 -11.21 0.56 2.04
N TRP A 34 -9.93 0.93 2.14
CA TRP A 34 -9.12 1.16 0.97
C TRP A 34 -8.92 -0.13 0.18
N GLN A 35 -8.71 -1.23 0.88
CA GLN A 35 -8.55 -2.52 0.23
C GLN A 35 -9.76 -2.86 -0.62
N LYS A 36 -10.96 -2.71 -0.06
CA LYS A 36 -12.18 -2.99 -0.81
C LYS A 36 -12.29 -2.14 -2.05
N LYS A 37 -11.94 -0.85 -1.91
CA LYS A 37 -12.03 0.06 -3.04
C LYS A 37 -11.10 -0.36 -4.16
N TYR A 38 -9.85 -0.68 -3.82
CA TYR A 38 -8.89 -1.05 -4.86
C TYR A 38 -9.20 -2.39 -5.46
N GLU A 39 -9.69 -3.32 -4.68
CA GLU A 39 -10.08 -4.62 -5.22
C GLU A 39 -11.23 -4.48 -6.20
N ALA A 40 -12.16 -3.58 -5.90
CA ALA A 40 -13.27 -3.32 -6.82
C ALA A 40 -12.78 -2.71 -8.12
N GLU A 41 -11.63 -2.05 -8.08
CA GLU A 41 -11.04 -1.45 -9.28
C GLU A 41 -10.10 -2.39 -10.01
N GLY A 42 -9.96 -3.62 -9.53
CA GLY A 42 -9.17 -4.61 -10.23
C GLY A 42 -7.74 -4.77 -9.74
N TYR A 43 -7.44 -4.30 -8.54
CA TYR A 43 -6.10 -4.45 -7.99
C TYR A 43 -6.03 -5.59 -7.00
N TYR A 44 -4.85 -6.21 -6.90
CA TYR A 44 -4.52 -7.00 -5.73
C TYR A 44 -4.11 -6.05 -4.63
N THR A 45 -4.46 -6.36 -3.40
CA THR A 45 -4.14 -5.49 -2.28
C THR A 45 -3.50 -6.27 -1.16
N ARG A 46 -2.74 -5.55 -0.32
CA ARG A 46 -2.13 -6.13 0.84
C ARG A 46 -2.07 -5.08 1.94
N ILE A 47 -2.37 -5.47 3.15
CA ILE A 47 -2.28 -4.59 4.32
C ILE A 47 -1.18 -5.11 5.20
N GLU A 48 -0.23 -4.22 5.56
CA GLU A 48 0.85 -4.56 6.45
C GLU A 48 0.86 -3.58 7.61
N LYS A 49 1.03 -4.08 8.80
CA LYS A 49 1.13 -3.24 9.98
C LYS A 49 2.58 -2.78 10.10
N GLU A 50 2.79 -1.47 9.98
CA GLU A 50 4.15 -0.93 10.06
C GLU A 50 4.62 -0.87 11.51
N LYS A 51 3.74 -0.37 12.39
CA LYS A 51 3.99 -0.31 13.82
C LYS A 51 2.63 -0.13 14.46
N PRO A 52 2.50 -0.26 15.78
CA PRO A 52 1.20 -0.11 16.42
C PRO A 52 0.53 1.19 16.01
N GLY A 53 -0.68 1.09 15.51
CA GLY A 53 -1.44 2.26 15.09
C GLY A 53 -1.19 2.72 13.67
N TYR A 54 -0.35 2.03 12.91
CA TYR A 54 -0.07 2.42 11.53
C TYR A 54 -0.17 1.23 10.60
N TYR A 55 -0.97 1.36 9.56
CA TYR A 55 -1.21 0.29 8.61
C TYR A 55 -0.95 0.82 7.21
N ASN A 56 -0.18 0.08 6.43
CA ASN A 56 0.13 0.44 5.05
C ASN A 56 -0.74 -0.38 4.11
N VAL A 57 -1.27 0.28 3.10
CA VAL A 57 -2.07 -0.39 2.08
C VAL A 57 -1.24 -0.41 0.81
N TYR A 58 -0.98 -1.60 0.32
CA TYR A 58 -0.21 -1.82 -0.89
C TYR A 58 -1.10 -2.36 -1.99
N VAL A 59 -0.80 -1.98 -3.21
CA VAL A 59 -1.58 -2.45 -4.36
C VAL A 59 -0.67 -2.93 -5.47
N ARG A 60 -1.18 -3.82 -6.29
CA ARG A 60 -0.50 -4.35 -7.45
C ARG A 60 -1.55 -4.55 -8.52
N ARG A 61 -1.25 -4.15 -9.75
CA ARG A 61 -2.18 -4.34 -10.83
C ARG A 61 -2.33 -5.82 -11.16
N LYS A 62 -3.52 -6.20 -11.49
CA LYS A 62 -3.78 -7.56 -11.94
C LYS A 62 -3.37 -7.75 -13.38
#